data_db5f67d4455c1ca10aea6845381ae7ab
#
_entry.id   db5f67d4455c1ca10aea6845381ae7ab
#
_cell.length_a   1.000
_cell.length_b   1.000
_cell.length_c   1.000
_cell.angle_alpha   90.00
_cell.angle_beta   90.00
_cell.angle_gamma   90.00
#
_symmetry.space_group_name_H-M   'P 1'
#
loop_
_entity.id
_entity.type
_entity.pdbx_description
1 polymer ?
#
loop_
_entity_poly.entity_id
_entity_poly.type
_entity_poly.pdbx_seq_one_letter_code
_entity_poly.pdbx_strand_id
1 'polypeptide(L)'
;QLPPASPRALPPARYQGGDMRVEKDLEQAHLTLGLEGVTYSDPDYFTAQIFVGILGGGMSSRLFQEVREVRGLCYSIYAFANAYADTGLIGIYAGTSGEDLPELVPVVIGETLALADDCTEEEVSRAAAQLKAGLLMSLESCSGRAEQLARHLLVYGRIVPAEEFIERIDAIDAAAVRAFAHRLFSKAKPTTAAIGPVRLLEAPDAIAARFG
;
A
#
# COMPACT_ATOMS: atom_id res chain seq x y z
N GLN A 1 17.61 -6.85 -35.90
CA GLN A 1 17.05 -5.56 -35.52
C GLN A 1 15.53 -5.73 -35.36
N LEU A 2 15.00 -5.37 -34.19
CA LEU A 2 13.55 -5.27 -34.01
C LEU A 2 13.04 -4.07 -34.83
N PRO A 3 11.88 -4.18 -35.51
CA PRO A 3 11.28 -3.06 -36.17
C PRO A 3 10.93 -1.96 -35.18
N PRO A 4 11.01 -0.66 -35.54
CA PRO A 4 10.58 0.41 -34.65
C PRO A 4 9.10 0.22 -34.31
N ALA A 5 8.81 0.06 -33.03
CA ALA A 5 7.44 -0.01 -32.54
C ALA A 5 6.79 1.37 -32.65
N SER A 6 5.66 1.46 -33.34
CA SER A 6 4.84 2.68 -33.26
C SER A 6 4.24 2.75 -31.84
N PRO A 7 4.48 3.84 -31.11
CA PRO A 7 3.91 3.98 -29.78
C PRO A 7 2.38 3.98 -29.89
N ARG A 8 1.73 2.97 -29.32
CA ARG A 8 0.27 2.95 -29.19
C ARG A 8 -0.11 3.81 -27.99
N ALA A 9 -0.76 4.93 -28.24
CA ALA A 9 -1.36 5.70 -27.15
C ALA A 9 -2.46 4.86 -26.50
N LEU A 10 -2.24 4.46 -25.27
CA LEU A 10 -3.27 3.83 -24.44
C LEU A 10 -4.07 4.92 -23.74
N PRO A 11 -5.40 4.74 -23.54
CA PRO A 11 -6.15 5.66 -22.71
C PRO A 11 -5.59 5.62 -21.28
N PRO A 12 -5.56 6.78 -20.56
CA PRO A 12 -5.07 6.80 -19.19
C PRO A 12 -5.93 5.90 -18.29
N ALA A 13 -5.26 5.21 -17.38
CA ALA A 13 -5.94 4.38 -16.39
C ALA A 13 -6.84 5.25 -15.49
N ARG A 14 -7.96 4.67 -15.06
CA ARG A 14 -8.89 5.31 -14.12
C ARG A 14 -9.22 4.32 -13.03
N TYR A 15 -8.90 4.68 -11.81
CA TYR A 15 -9.29 3.90 -10.65
C TYR A 15 -10.82 3.95 -10.47
N GLN A 16 -11.41 2.80 -10.25
CA GLN A 16 -12.81 2.66 -9.88
C GLN A 16 -12.88 1.75 -8.66
N GLY A 17 -13.46 2.27 -7.56
CA GLY A 17 -13.78 1.43 -6.41
C GLY A 17 -14.72 0.29 -6.81
N GLY A 18 -14.80 -0.74 -6.00
CA GLY A 18 -15.67 -1.88 -6.29
C GLY A 18 -15.63 -2.95 -5.21
N ASP A 19 -16.46 -3.97 -5.39
CA ASP A 19 -16.53 -5.10 -4.47
C ASP A 19 -16.59 -6.40 -5.25
N MET A 20 -15.76 -7.38 -4.86
CA MET A 20 -15.76 -8.72 -5.41
C MET A 20 -15.58 -9.74 -4.29
N ARG A 21 -16.57 -10.60 -4.11
CA ARG A 21 -16.59 -11.64 -3.06
C ARG A 21 -16.82 -13.01 -3.68
N VAL A 22 -15.97 -13.97 -3.29
CA VAL A 22 -16.08 -15.35 -3.73
C VAL A 22 -16.18 -16.23 -2.50
N GLU A 23 -17.38 -16.71 -2.20
CA GLU A 23 -17.59 -17.68 -1.12
C GLU A 23 -16.97 -19.01 -1.51
N LYS A 24 -16.05 -19.51 -0.69
CA LYS A 24 -15.42 -20.82 -0.84
C LYS A 24 -15.21 -21.46 0.51
N ASP A 25 -15.27 -22.77 0.53
CA ASP A 25 -14.91 -23.58 1.69
C ASP A 25 -13.39 -23.68 1.79
N LEU A 26 -12.80 -22.69 2.45
CA LEU A 26 -11.38 -22.57 2.76
C LEU A 26 -11.22 -22.41 4.27
N GLU A 27 -10.05 -22.75 4.80
CA GLU A 27 -9.73 -22.56 6.22
C GLU A 27 -9.69 -21.06 6.61
N GLN A 28 -9.33 -20.20 5.65
CA GLN A 28 -9.19 -18.77 5.88
C GLN A 28 -9.97 -17.94 4.85
N ALA A 29 -10.46 -16.80 5.31
CA ALA A 29 -10.89 -15.71 4.46
C ALA A 29 -9.67 -14.84 4.10
N HIS A 30 -9.49 -14.59 2.82
CA HIS A 30 -8.48 -13.68 2.30
C HIS A 30 -9.17 -12.39 1.89
N LEU A 31 -8.83 -11.30 2.55
CA LEU A 31 -9.40 -9.97 2.32
C LEU A 31 -8.32 -9.04 1.78
N THR A 32 -8.66 -8.27 0.77
CA THR A 32 -7.87 -7.12 0.31
C THR A 32 -8.75 -5.89 0.27
N LEU A 33 -8.34 -4.84 0.97
CA LEU A 33 -8.90 -3.49 0.86
C LEU A 33 -7.95 -2.65 0.02
N GLY A 34 -8.47 -1.95 -0.98
CA GLY A 34 -7.68 -1.14 -1.89
C GLY A 34 -8.20 0.29 -2.00
N LEU A 35 -7.28 1.23 -2.17
CA LEU A 35 -7.52 2.64 -2.45
C LEU A 35 -6.70 3.07 -3.65
N GLU A 36 -7.14 4.14 -4.34
CA GLU A 36 -6.33 4.75 -5.39
C GLU A 36 -5.00 5.24 -4.82
N GLY A 37 -3.91 4.76 -5.36
CA GLY A 37 -2.56 5.15 -4.98
C GLY A 37 -1.99 6.24 -5.87
N VAL A 38 -0.66 6.36 -5.86
CA VAL A 38 0.08 7.38 -6.61
C VAL A 38 0.87 6.76 -7.76
N THR A 39 1.18 7.56 -8.77
CA THR A 39 2.04 7.15 -9.90
C THR A 39 3.52 7.15 -9.49
N TYR A 40 4.40 6.56 -10.32
CA TYR A 40 5.85 6.66 -10.12
C TYR A 40 6.39 8.09 -10.16
N SER A 41 5.74 8.98 -10.91
CA SER A 41 6.14 10.38 -11.08
C SER A 41 5.53 11.33 -10.05
N ASP A 42 4.63 10.84 -9.19
CA ASP A 42 4.00 11.65 -8.16
C ASP A 42 5.05 12.11 -7.12
N PRO A 43 5.05 13.39 -6.72
CA PRO A 43 5.92 13.89 -5.64
C PRO A 43 5.82 13.07 -4.37
N ASP A 44 4.63 12.55 -4.05
CA ASP A 44 4.35 11.77 -2.85
C ASP A 44 4.63 10.26 -3.00
N TYR A 45 5.32 9.83 -4.07
CA TYR A 45 5.66 8.41 -4.26
C TYR A 45 6.33 7.79 -3.03
N PHE A 46 7.37 8.44 -2.49
CA PHE A 46 8.06 7.93 -1.29
C PHE A 46 7.25 8.12 -0.01
N THR A 47 6.44 9.17 0.08
CA THR A 47 5.50 9.36 1.19
C THR A 47 4.49 8.20 1.25
N ALA A 48 3.98 7.74 0.10
CA ALA A 48 3.11 6.57 0.03
C ALA A 48 3.83 5.28 0.47
N GLN A 49 5.12 5.11 0.13
CA GLN A 49 5.92 3.96 0.59
C GLN A 49 6.13 3.99 2.11
N ILE A 50 6.41 5.16 2.68
CA ILE A 50 6.53 5.33 4.14
C ILE A 50 5.18 5.10 4.82
N PHE A 51 4.08 5.64 4.29
CA PHE A 51 2.73 5.42 4.80
C PHE A 51 2.40 3.93 4.92
N VAL A 52 2.58 3.15 3.85
CA VAL A 52 2.32 1.70 3.93
C VAL A 52 3.34 0.96 4.80
N GLY A 53 4.57 1.46 4.90
CA GLY A 53 5.59 0.96 5.81
C GLY A 53 5.17 1.07 7.28
N ILE A 54 4.65 2.22 7.69
CA ILE A 54 4.10 2.47 9.02
C ILE A 54 2.85 1.61 9.25
N LEU A 55 1.95 1.58 8.26
CA LEU A 55 0.66 0.89 8.38
C LEU A 55 0.82 -0.62 8.49
N GLY A 56 1.60 -1.26 7.59
CA GLY A 56 1.66 -2.73 7.49
C GLY A 56 2.98 -3.26 6.92
N GLY A 57 4.10 -2.53 7.05
CA GLY A 57 5.38 -2.89 6.43
C GLY A 57 6.25 -3.87 7.22
N GLY A 58 5.80 -4.36 8.38
CA GLY A 58 6.59 -5.31 9.18
C GLY A 58 6.02 -5.48 10.59
N MET A 59 6.76 -6.21 11.45
CA MET A 59 6.30 -6.57 12.80
C MET A 59 6.05 -5.36 13.71
N SER A 60 6.69 -4.23 13.50
CA SER A 60 6.48 -3.00 14.27
C SER A 60 5.44 -2.05 13.65
N SER A 61 4.74 -2.46 12.60
CA SER A 61 3.70 -1.68 11.95
C SER A 61 2.39 -1.72 12.75
N ARG A 62 1.54 -0.70 12.57
CA ARG A 62 0.29 -0.56 13.32
C ARG A 62 -0.63 -1.76 13.15
N LEU A 63 -0.88 -2.18 11.91
CA LEU A 63 -1.76 -3.33 11.65
C LEU A 63 -1.21 -4.63 12.22
N PHE A 64 0.10 -4.85 12.16
CA PHE A 64 0.68 -6.05 12.73
C PHE A 64 0.51 -6.06 14.25
N GLN A 65 0.79 -4.95 14.92
CA GLN A 65 0.68 -4.84 16.36
C GLN A 65 -0.78 -4.93 16.83
N GLU A 66 -1.67 -4.10 16.29
CA GLU A 66 -3.04 -4.02 16.80
C GLU A 66 -3.91 -5.20 16.39
N VAL A 67 -3.83 -5.62 15.11
CA VAL A 67 -4.73 -6.65 14.57
C VAL A 67 -4.22 -8.05 14.87
N ARG A 68 -2.91 -8.29 14.74
CA ARG A 68 -2.33 -9.62 14.90
C ARG A 68 -1.87 -9.89 16.33
N GLU A 69 -1.06 -9.01 16.92
CA GLU A 69 -0.44 -9.28 18.23
C GLU A 69 -1.38 -8.98 19.40
N VAL A 70 -2.09 -7.86 19.39
CA VAL A 70 -2.98 -7.45 20.49
C VAL A 70 -4.31 -8.20 20.44
N ARG A 71 -4.95 -8.25 19.26
CA ARG A 71 -6.29 -8.85 19.11
C ARG A 71 -6.29 -10.29 18.61
N GLY A 72 -5.21 -10.74 17.96
CA GLY A 72 -5.13 -12.10 17.42
C GLY A 72 -6.09 -12.40 16.28
N LEU A 73 -6.58 -11.37 15.56
CA LEU A 73 -7.63 -11.50 14.55
C LEU A 73 -7.14 -12.08 13.22
N CYS A 74 -5.83 -12.14 12.98
CA CYS A 74 -5.30 -12.67 11.72
C CYS A 74 -3.93 -13.30 11.90
N TYR A 75 -3.60 -14.24 11.03
CA TYR A 75 -2.25 -14.80 10.96
C TYR A 75 -1.33 -13.94 10.11
N SER A 76 -1.85 -13.36 9.05
CA SER A 76 -1.07 -12.56 8.10
C SER A 76 -1.79 -11.26 7.78
N ILE A 77 -1.07 -10.13 7.94
CA ILE A 77 -1.56 -8.81 7.58
C ILE A 77 -0.39 -7.97 7.10
N TYR A 78 -0.59 -7.23 6.00
CA TYR A 78 0.38 -6.27 5.49
C TYR A 78 -0.28 -5.22 4.62
N ALA A 79 0.41 -4.07 4.48
CA ALA A 79 0.04 -3.01 3.55
C ALA A 79 1.09 -2.90 2.43
N PHE A 80 0.66 -2.46 1.26
CA PHE A 80 1.52 -2.29 0.09
C PHE A 80 1.08 -1.10 -0.76
N ALA A 81 2.03 -0.49 -1.47
CA ALA A 81 1.78 0.53 -2.47
C ALA A 81 2.41 0.10 -3.81
N ASN A 82 1.58 -0.04 -4.82
CA ASN A 82 1.98 -0.33 -6.19
C ASN A 82 1.76 0.92 -7.05
N ALA A 83 2.84 1.46 -7.59
CA ALA A 83 2.79 2.59 -8.51
C ALA A 83 2.92 2.10 -9.96
N TYR A 84 2.25 2.78 -10.86
CA TYR A 84 2.30 2.59 -12.31
C TYR A 84 2.60 3.92 -13.00
N ALA A 85 2.66 3.94 -14.32
CA ALA A 85 2.99 5.14 -15.09
C ALA A 85 1.91 6.24 -14.96
N ASP A 86 0.65 5.85 -14.86
CA ASP A 86 -0.51 6.74 -14.93
C ASP A 86 -1.56 6.50 -13.81
N THR A 87 -1.28 5.58 -12.89
CA THR A 87 -2.14 5.26 -11.73
C THR A 87 -1.32 4.64 -10.61
N GLY A 88 -1.96 4.31 -9.50
CA GLY A 88 -1.39 3.55 -8.39
C GLY A 88 -2.47 2.85 -7.58
N LEU A 89 -2.03 1.96 -6.72
CA LEU A 89 -2.87 1.22 -5.78
C LEU A 89 -2.20 1.17 -4.42
N ILE A 90 -2.91 1.56 -3.38
CA ILE A 90 -2.58 1.26 -2.00
C ILE A 90 -3.51 0.15 -1.55
N GLY A 91 -2.95 -0.91 -1.00
CA GLY A 91 -3.72 -2.06 -0.57
C GLY A 91 -3.32 -2.55 0.81
N ILE A 92 -4.29 -3.17 1.48
CA ILE A 92 -4.13 -3.88 2.75
C ILE A 92 -4.64 -5.29 2.52
N TYR A 93 -3.81 -6.27 2.81
CA TYR A 93 -4.19 -7.67 2.79
C TYR A 93 -4.28 -8.21 4.21
N ALA A 94 -5.30 -9.05 4.46
CA ALA A 94 -5.42 -9.84 5.69
C ALA A 94 -5.89 -11.26 5.39
N GLY A 95 -5.24 -12.24 6.03
CA GLY A 95 -5.68 -13.64 6.08
C GLY A 95 -6.22 -13.94 7.48
N THR A 96 -7.52 -14.20 7.60
CA THR A 96 -8.25 -14.30 8.86
C THR A 96 -9.26 -15.45 8.85
N SER A 97 -9.90 -15.75 9.98
CA SER A 97 -11.07 -16.62 10.00
C SER A 97 -12.31 -15.89 9.47
N GLY A 98 -13.31 -16.63 8.99
CA GLY A 98 -14.57 -16.01 8.59
C GLY A 98 -15.32 -15.35 9.75
N GLU A 99 -15.11 -15.85 10.99
CA GLU A 99 -15.76 -15.36 12.19
C GLU A 99 -15.16 -14.04 12.68
N ASP A 100 -13.88 -13.79 12.40
CA ASP A 100 -13.16 -12.59 12.82
C ASP A 100 -13.36 -11.39 11.89
N LEU A 101 -13.88 -11.59 10.66
CA LEU A 101 -14.09 -10.52 9.67
C LEU A 101 -14.87 -9.31 10.23
N PRO A 102 -15.96 -9.48 11.02
CA PRO A 102 -16.73 -8.35 11.55
C PRO A 102 -15.93 -7.46 12.51
N GLU A 103 -14.94 -8.01 13.22
CA GLU A 103 -14.06 -7.24 14.10
C GLU A 103 -12.83 -6.72 13.35
N LEU A 104 -12.24 -7.52 12.46
CA LEU A 104 -11.03 -7.18 11.73
C LEU A 104 -11.22 -5.94 10.85
N VAL A 105 -12.30 -5.86 10.07
CA VAL A 105 -12.51 -4.78 9.09
C VAL A 105 -12.57 -3.40 9.75
N PRO A 106 -13.38 -3.18 10.81
CA PRO A 106 -13.39 -1.90 11.52
C PRO A 106 -12.04 -1.50 12.12
N VAL A 107 -11.31 -2.46 12.68
CA VAL A 107 -9.99 -2.20 13.28
C VAL A 107 -8.99 -1.80 12.21
N VAL A 108 -8.92 -2.55 11.10
CA VAL A 108 -8.02 -2.25 9.97
C VAL A 108 -8.29 -0.85 9.41
N ILE A 109 -9.56 -0.50 9.19
CA ILE A 109 -9.93 0.82 8.67
C ILE A 109 -9.63 1.90 9.72
N GLY A 110 -9.93 1.66 10.98
CA GLY A 110 -9.65 2.60 12.08
C GLY A 110 -8.17 2.95 12.17
N GLU A 111 -7.28 1.95 12.19
CA GLU A 111 -5.83 2.15 12.21
C GLU A 111 -5.32 2.88 10.94
N THR A 112 -5.94 2.58 9.80
CA THR A 112 -5.59 3.23 8.53
C THR A 112 -5.93 4.73 8.57
N LEU A 113 -7.12 5.08 9.06
CA LEU A 113 -7.58 6.47 9.15
C LEU A 113 -6.83 7.26 10.23
N ALA A 114 -6.51 6.63 11.36
CA ALA A 114 -5.79 7.26 12.47
C ALA A 114 -4.43 7.85 12.05
N LEU A 115 -3.77 7.25 11.03
CA LEU A 115 -2.51 7.78 10.48
C LEU A 115 -2.63 9.22 9.94
N ALA A 116 -3.82 9.66 9.56
CA ALA A 116 -4.02 11.03 9.10
C ALA A 116 -3.86 12.07 10.22
N ASP A 117 -4.10 11.67 11.47
CA ASP A 117 -4.13 12.60 12.59
C ASP A 117 -2.97 12.40 13.57
N ASP A 118 -2.56 11.16 13.81
CA ASP A 118 -1.66 10.78 14.90
C ASP A 118 -0.32 10.15 14.49
N CYS A 119 0.03 10.17 13.19
CA CYS A 119 1.33 9.73 12.71
C CYS A 119 2.47 10.46 13.43
N THR A 120 3.44 9.72 13.98
CA THR A 120 4.56 10.26 14.77
C THR A 120 5.87 10.28 13.97
N GLU A 121 6.81 11.16 14.38
CA GLU A 121 8.16 11.23 13.78
C GLU A 121 8.95 9.94 14.02
N GLU A 122 8.70 9.22 15.11
CA GLU A 122 9.35 7.95 15.38
C GLU A 122 8.92 6.86 14.37
N GLU A 123 7.64 6.79 14.05
CA GLU A 123 7.12 5.87 13.03
C GLU A 123 7.70 6.17 11.66
N VAL A 124 7.76 7.45 11.28
CA VAL A 124 8.36 7.90 10.01
C VAL A 124 9.84 7.53 9.96
N SER A 125 10.61 7.86 10.99
CA SER A 125 12.05 7.56 11.08
C SER A 125 12.32 6.06 10.92
N ARG A 126 11.53 5.22 11.59
CA ARG A 126 11.64 3.75 11.51
C ARG A 126 11.30 3.24 10.11
N ALA A 127 10.20 3.68 9.51
CA ALA A 127 9.79 3.28 8.17
C ALA A 127 10.78 3.77 7.10
N ALA A 128 11.29 5.00 7.21
CA ALA A 128 12.30 5.55 6.33
C ALA A 128 13.61 4.75 6.40
N ALA A 129 14.06 4.39 7.60
CA ALA A 129 15.25 3.57 7.79
C ALA A 129 15.08 2.18 7.13
N GLN A 130 13.93 1.55 7.30
CA GLN A 130 13.61 0.26 6.69
C GLN A 130 13.56 0.35 5.16
N LEU A 131 12.94 1.40 4.61
CA LEU A 131 12.86 1.64 3.17
C LEU A 131 14.25 1.85 2.56
N LYS A 132 15.10 2.68 3.19
CA LYS A 132 16.49 2.90 2.76
C LYS A 132 17.33 1.62 2.84
N ALA A 133 17.21 0.86 3.92
CA ALA A 133 17.91 -0.43 4.05
C ALA A 133 17.50 -1.40 2.92
N GLY A 134 16.21 -1.54 2.64
CA GLY A 134 15.72 -2.38 1.54
C GLY A 134 16.25 -1.93 0.17
N LEU A 135 16.28 -0.62 -0.08
CA LEU A 135 16.85 -0.05 -1.30
C LEU A 135 18.33 -0.44 -1.45
N LEU A 136 19.15 -0.20 -0.43
CA LEU A 136 20.57 -0.48 -0.47
C LEU A 136 20.89 -1.98 -0.59
N MET A 137 20.18 -2.82 0.16
CA MET A 137 20.36 -4.28 0.09
C MET A 137 19.98 -4.84 -1.29
N SER A 138 18.97 -4.26 -1.96
CA SER A 138 18.59 -4.68 -3.32
C SER A 138 19.70 -4.46 -4.35
N LEU A 139 20.61 -3.51 -4.08
CA LEU A 139 21.75 -3.19 -4.94
C LEU A 139 22.92 -4.19 -4.82
N GLU A 140 22.93 -5.05 -3.82
CA GLU A 140 23.98 -6.07 -3.66
C GLU A 140 23.80 -7.24 -4.63
N SER A 141 22.59 -7.45 -5.14
CA SER A 141 22.29 -8.47 -6.11
C SER A 141 22.51 -7.97 -7.55
N CYS A 142 23.25 -8.73 -8.37
CA CYS A 142 23.42 -8.41 -9.80
C CYS A 142 22.07 -8.33 -10.55
N SER A 143 21.14 -9.23 -10.27
CA SER A 143 19.80 -9.23 -10.86
C SER A 143 18.99 -8.02 -10.37
N GLY A 144 19.04 -7.71 -9.07
CA GLY A 144 18.39 -6.52 -8.49
C GLY A 144 18.89 -5.22 -9.13
N ARG A 145 20.21 -5.10 -9.30
CA ARG A 145 20.82 -3.95 -10.02
C ARG A 145 20.34 -3.84 -11.46
N ALA A 146 20.33 -4.94 -12.20
CA ALA A 146 19.91 -4.94 -13.60
C ALA A 146 18.43 -4.56 -13.72
N GLU A 147 17.56 -5.10 -12.85
CA GLU A 147 16.14 -4.77 -12.82
C GLU A 147 15.91 -3.30 -12.47
N GLN A 148 16.62 -2.79 -11.46
CA GLN A 148 16.53 -1.39 -11.06
C GLN A 148 16.95 -0.45 -12.18
N LEU A 149 18.09 -0.72 -12.86
CA LEU A 149 18.55 0.09 -13.99
C LEU A 149 17.53 0.11 -15.12
N ALA A 150 16.97 -1.06 -15.46
CA ALA A 150 15.92 -1.16 -16.49
C ALA A 150 14.68 -0.36 -16.09
N ARG A 151 14.24 -0.48 -14.85
CA ARG A 151 13.09 0.26 -14.30
C ARG A 151 13.34 1.76 -14.33
N HIS A 152 14.52 2.24 -13.92
CA HIS A 152 14.87 3.66 -13.97
C HIS A 152 14.79 4.23 -15.38
N LEU A 153 15.30 3.51 -16.38
CA LEU A 153 15.22 3.94 -17.78
C LEU A 153 13.78 3.97 -18.29
N LEU A 154 12.96 2.98 -17.93
CA LEU A 154 11.57 2.90 -18.37
C LEU A 154 10.69 3.96 -17.69
N VAL A 155 10.92 4.24 -16.39
CA VAL A 155 10.07 5.13 -15.61
C VAL A 155 10.54 6.57 -15.67
N TYR A 156 11.86 6.80 -15.53
CA TYR A 156 12.44 8.15 -15.40
C TYR A 156 13.20 8.60 -16.64
N GLY A 157 13.41 7.74 -17.64
CA GLY A 157 14.22 8.02 -18.82
C GLY A 157 15.72 8.19 -18.51
N ARG A 158 16.15 7.98 -17.26
CA ARG A 158 17.54 8.12 -16.80
C ARG A 158 17.83 7.16 -15.65
N ILE A 159 19.10 6.90 -15.42
CA ILE A 159 19.53 6.22 -14.19
C ILE A 159 19.49 7.23 -13.05
N VAL A 160 18.79 6.88 -11.98
CA VAL A 160 18.68 7.69 -10.76
C VAL A 160 19.66 7.16 -9.74
N PRO A 161 20.61 7.98 -9.23
CA PRO A 161 21.49 7.58 -8.13
C PRO A 161 20.72 7.22 -6.87
N ALA A 162 21.23 6.27 -6.08
CA ALA A 162 20.58 5.87 -4.82
C ALA A 162 20.50 7.04 -3.83
N GLU A 163 21.49 7.91 -3.85
CA GLU A 163 21.58 9.12 -3.01
C GLU A 163 20.37 10.04 -3.22
N GLU A 164 19.92 10.21 -4.48
CA GLU A 164 18.75 11.03 -4.79
C GLU A 164 17.47 10.46 -4.16
N PHE A 165 17.32 9.14 -4.13
CA PHE A 165 16.20 8.50 -3.45
C PHE A 165 16.29 8.63 -1.93
N ILE A 166 17.51 8.49 -1.37
CA ILE A 166 17.75 8.65 0.06
C ILE A 166 17.41 10.08 0.49
N GLU A 167 17.85 11.09 -0.24
CA GLU A 167 17.54 12.50 0.04
C GLU A 167 16.02 12.75 0.03
N ARG A 168 15.30 12.20 -0.94
CA ARG A 168 13.84 12.33 -1.00
C ARG A 168 13.12 11.61 0.15
N ILE A 169 13.63 10.47 0.60
CA ILE A 169 13.11 9.74 1.75
C ILE A 169 13.38 10.51 3.04
N ASP A 170 14.59 11.06 3.21
CA ASP A 170 15.00 11.80 4.41
C ASP A 170 14.28 13.15 4.55
N ALA A 171 13.71 13.67 3.47
CA ALA A 171 12.93 14.91 3.50
C ALA A 171 11.49 14.72 4.00
N ILE A 172 11.04 13.50 4.25
CA ILE A 172 9.66 13.20 4.65
C ILE A 172 9.56 13.23 6.18
N ASP A 173 8.63 14.01 6.69
CA ASP A 173 8.26 14.12 8.10
C ASP A 173 6.84 13.60 8.37
N ALA A 174 6.44 13.56 9.63
CA ALA A 174 5.11 13.10 10.01
C ALA A 174 3.99 14.01 9.48
N ALA A 175 4.26 15.31 9.30
CA ALA A 175 3.30 16.23 8.71
C ALA A 175 3.02 15.89 7.24
N ALA A 176 4.04 15.52 6.47
CA ALA A 176 3.90 15.09 5.08
C ALA A 176 3.08 13.79 4.98
N VAL A 177 3.33 12.82 5.88
CA VAL A 177 2.57 11.55 5.92
C VAL A 177 1.11 11.80 6.27
N ARG A 178 0.81 12.65 7.26
CA ARG A 178 -0.57 13.03 7.62
C ARG A 178 -1.28 13.73 6.48
N ALA A 179 -0.62 14.70 5.83
CA ALA A 179 -1.17 15.41 4.68
C ALA A 179 -1.48 14.46 3.51
N PHE A 180 -0.59 13.49 3.25
CA PHE A 180 -0.82 12.44 2.27
C PHE A 180 -2.03 11.58 2.63
N ALA A 181 -2.16 11.13 3.88
CA ALA A 181 -3.28 10.34 4.37
C ALA A 181 -4.61 11.08 4.22
N HIS A 182 -4.70 12.35 4.64
CA HIS A 182 -5.90 13.17 4.42
C HIS A 182 -6.27 13.29 2.94
N ARG A 183 -5.29 13.50 2.06
CA ARG A 183 -5.53 13.56 0.61
C ARG A 183 -6.03 12.21 0.07
N LEU A 184 -5.44 11.10 0.54
CA LEU A 184 -5.84 9.75 0.15
C LEU A 184 -7.30 9.48 0.52
N PHE A 185 -7.72 9.83 1.74
CA PHE A 185 -9.06 9.54 2.25
C PHE A 185 -10.13 10.50 1.72
N SER A 186 -9.78 11.76 1.43
CA SER A 186 -10.73 12.76 0.90
C SER A 186 -11.40 12.36 -0.42
N LYS A 187 -10.84 11.41 -1.15
CA LYS A 187 -11.35 10.90 -2.43
C LYS A 187 -11.57 9.38 -2.39
N ALA A 188 -11.57 8.79 -1.21
CA ALA A 188 -11.59 7.35 -1.06
C ALA A 188 -12.82 6.72 -1.72
N LYS A 189 -12.55 5.83 -2.67
CA LYS A 189 -13.52 4.89 -3.23
C LYS A 189 -12.93 3.50 -3.00
N PRO A 190 -13.19 2.90 -1.84
CA PRO A 190 -12.52 1.65 -1.50
C PRO A 190 -12.88 0.53 -2.48
N THR A 191 -11.92 -0.32 -2.74
CA THR A 191 -12.12 -1.61 -3.41
C THR A 191 -12.02 -2.70 -2.37
N THR A 192 -12.98 -3.62 -2.37
CA THR A 192 -12.94 -4.82 -1.53
C THR A 192 -12.84 -6.03 -2.44
N ALA A 193 -11.84 -6.88 -2.22
CA ALA A 193 -11.75 -8.20 -2.83
C ALA A 193 -11.60 -9.25 -1.72
N ALA A 194 -12.48 -10.25 -1.72
CA ALA A 194 -12.46 -11.28 -0.70
C ALA A 194 -12.77 -12.67 -1.26
N ILE A 195 -12.07 -13.68 -0.75
CA ILE A 195 -12.28 -15.07 -1.10
C ILE A 195 -12.13 -15.98 0.13
N GLY A 196 -12.98 -16.96 0.28
CA GLY A 196 -13.01 -17.90 1.41
C GLY A 196 -14.35 -17.85 2.13
N PRO A 197 -14.41 -18.11 3.45
CA PRO A 197 -15.64 -18.01 4.27
C PRO A 197 -15.96 -16.53 4.55
N VAL A 198 -16.51 -15.83 3.54
CA VAL A 198 -16.71 -14.37 3.57
C VAL A 198 -18.14 -13.93 3.89
N ARG A 199 -19.00 -14.82 4.36
CA ARG A 199 -20.42 -14.54 4.64
C ARG A 199 -20.65 -13.43 5.65
N LEU A 200 -19.76 -13.32 6.66
CA LEU A 200 -19.86 -12.32 7.71
C LEU A 200 -19.15 -11.00 7.36
N LEU A 201 -18.57 -10.88 6.16
CA LEU A 201 -17.99 -9.63 5.71
C LEU A 201 -19.08 -8.57 5.56
N GLU A 202 -18.86 -7.40 6.16
CA GLU A 202 -19.77 -6.24 6.09
C GLU A 202 -20.18 -5.91 4.65
N ALA A 203 -21.37 -5.35 4.48
CA ALA A 203 -21.85 -4.90 3.18
C ALA A 203 -20.88 -3.86 2.56
N PRO A 204 -20.75 -3.82 1.21
CA PRO A 204 -19.83 -2.89 0.54
C PRO A 204 -20.05 -1.43 0.92
N ASP A 205 -21.31 -1.00 1.01
CA ASP A 205 -21.68 0.36 1.40
C ASP A 205 -21.30 0.68 2.84
N ALA A 206 -21.34 -0.31 3.75
CA ALA A 206 -20.91 -0.14 5.14
C ALA A 206 -19.39 0.03 5.23
N ILE A 207 -18.63 -0.74 4.45
CA ILE A 207 -17.17 -0.58 4.34
C ILE A 207 -16.83 0.79 3.75
N ALA A 208 -17.49 1.20 2.67
CA ALA A 208 -17.27 2.49 2.05
C ALA A 208 -17.58 3.66 2.99
N ALA A 209 -18.68 3.57 3.74
CA ALA A 209 -19.08 4.60 4.72
C ALA A 209 -18.10 4.79 5.88
N ARG A 210 -17.18 3.85 6.12
CA ARG A 210 -16.14 3.99 7.15
C ARG A 210 -15.00 4.92 6.73
N PHE A 211 -14.84 5.17 5.44
CA PHE A 211 -13.83 6.10 4.89
C PHE A 211 -14.32 7.55 4.77
N GLY A 212 -15.60 7.84 5.03
CA GLY A 212 -16.17 9.19 5.02
C GLY A 212 -17.47 9.31 4.27
#